data_b7d24aa936c299d19ea78b21aa4f5c73
#
_entry.id   b7d24aa936c299d19ea78b21aa4f5c73
#
_cell.length_a   1.000
_cell.length_b   1.000
_cell.length_c   1.000
_cell.angle_alpha   90.00
_cell.angle_beta   90.00
_cell.angle_gamma   90.00
#
_symmetry.space_group_name_H-M   'P 1'
#
loop_
_entity.id
_entity.type
_entity.pdbx_description
1 polymer ?
#
loop_
_entity_poly.entity_id
_entity_poly.type
_entity_poly.pdbx_seq_one_letter_code
_entity_poly.pdbx_strand_id
1 'polypeptide(L)'
;MGRIVVAPLPKIAELAVRHGCREMVSLVAPRQDFHRPAVISAGRHLILGVNDIAFAGTGKLVAPGEEHVAAILAFARGWDRQAPLLVHCQMGVSRSPAAALLIALAVEPDQDDHALALRLRQASVQATPNARLVEIGDRVLDRGGRLVAAVRTIGRGADYVGDSPFVFSAAPERGGP
;
A
#
# COMPACT_ATOMS: atom_id res chain seq x y z
N MET A 1 7.45 15.85 1.71
CA MET A 1 6.23 15.20 2.26
C MET A 1 5.83 14.09 1.30
N GLY A 2 5.99 12.85 1.67
CA GLY A 2 5.73 11.72 0.78
C GLY A 2 4.24 11.51 0.52
N ARG A 3 3.80 11.56 -0.74
CA ARG A 3 2.45 11.19 -1.15
C ARG A 3 2.47 9.80 -1.76
N ILE A 4 1.50 8.98 -1.41
CA ILE A 4 1.29 7.64 -1.95
C ILE A 4 0.02 7.69 -2.79
N VAL A 5 0.13 7.28 -4.05
CA VAL A 5 -1.00 7.13 -4.97
C VAL A 5 -1.38 5.66 -4.98
N VAL A 6 -2.58 5.34 -4.56
CA VAL A 6 -3.10 3.97 -4.57
C VAL A 6 -4.04 3.80 -5.76
N ALA A 7 -3.80 2.78 -6.56
CA ALA A 7 -4.46 2.59 -7.85
C ALA A 7 -4.95 1.15 -8.08
N PRO A 8 -6.04 0.98 -8.82
CA PRO A 8 -6.35 -0.29 -9.48
C PRO A 8 -5.44 -0.48 -10.71
N LEU A 9 -5.19 -1.74 -11.08
CA LEU A 9 -4.30 -2.08 -12.19
C LEU A 9 -4.63 -1.36 -13.51
N PRO A 10 -5.89 -1.23 -13.95
CA PRO A 10 -6.19 -0.58 -15.24
C PRO A 10 -5.82 0.91 -15.31
N LYS A 11 -5.57 1.56 -14.18
CA LYS A 11 -5.31 3.01 -14.10
C LYS A 11 -3.86 3.38 -13.80
N ILE A 12 -2.95 2.43 -13.68
CA ILE A 12 -1.57 2.73 -13.25
C ILE A 12 -0.84 3.67 -14.21
N ALA A 13 -1.01 3.51 -15.53
CA ALA A 13 -0.35 4.36 -16.52
C ALA A 13 -0.85 5.81 -16.45
N GLU A 14 -2.16 5.98 -16.42
CA GLU A 14 -2.80 7.30 -16.30
C GLU A 14 -2.37 8.01 -15.01
N LEU A 15 -2.44 7.32 -13.87
CA LEU A 15 -2.17 7.91 -12.57
C LEU A 15 -0.68 8.18 -12.35
N ALA A 16 0.20 7.32 -12.87
CA ALA A 16 1.64 7.57 -12.82
C ALA A 16 2.02 8.88 -13.51
N VAL A 17 1.44 9.13 -14.69
CA VAL A 17 1.65 10.38 -15.44
C VAL A 17 1.00 11.57 -14.74
N ARG A 18 -0.28 11.44 -14.39
CA ARG A 18 -1.06 12.52 -13.75
C ARG A 18 -0.41 13.05 -12.46
N HIS A 19 0.10 12.14 -11.64
CA HIS A 19 0.71 12.51 -10.36
C HIS A 19 2.22 12.69 -10.42
N GLY A 20 2.86 12.43 -11.56
CA GLY A 20 4.31 12.52 -11.71
C GLY A 20 5.05 11.46 -10.88
N CYS A 21 4.48 10.26 -10.72
CA CYS A 21 5.11 9.18 -9.98
C CYS A 21 6.37 8.71 -10.70
N ARG A 22 7.42 8.41 -9.95
CA ARG A 22 8.68 7.88 -10.46
C ARG A 22 9.03 6.50 -9.95
N GLU A 23 8.33 6.06 -8.91
CA GLU A 23 8.53 4.77 -8.26
C GLU A 23 7.19 4.05 -8.12
N MET A 24 7.22 2.71 -8.17
CA MET A 24 6.01 1.92 -8.11
C MET A 24 6.21 0.61 -7.35
N VAL A 25 5.20 0.25 -6.56
CA VAL A 25 5.06 -1.06 -5.92
C VAL A 25 3.83 -1.76 -6.49
N SER A 26 4.04 -2.94 -7.04
CA SER A 26 2.99 -3.78 -7.62
C SER A 26 2.77 -5.03 -6.78
N LEU A 27 1.55 -5.22 -6.27
CA LEU A 27 1.13 -6.43 -5.57
C LEU A 27 0.09 -7.12 -6.45
N VAL A 28 0.53 -8.08 -7.23
CA VAL A 28 -0.28 -8.77 -8.24
C VAL A 28 -0.25 -10.27 -8.02
N ALA A 29 -1.20 -11.00 -8.60
CA ALA A 29 -1.15 -12.45 -8.56
C ALA A 29 0.16 -12.97 -9.20
N PRO A 30 0.74 -14.08 -8.71
CA PRO A 30 1.92 -14.64 -9.33
C PRO A 30 1.72 -14.87 -10.82
N ARG A 31 2.72 -14.47 -11.63
CA ARG A 31 2.70 -14.57 -13.11
C ARG A 31 1.65 -13.72 -13.82
N GLN A 32 1.04 -12.77 -13.14
CA GLN A 32 0.14 -11.82 -13.80
C GLN A 32 0.94 -10.85 -14.67
N ASP A 33 0.65 -10.84 -15.95
CA ASP A 33 1.24 -9.87 -16.89
C ASP A 33 0.57 -8.51 -16.77
N PHE A 34 1.37 -7.47 -16.83
CA PHE A 34 0.91 -6.09 -16.97
C PHE A 34 2.05 -5.22 -17.50
N HIS A 35 1.71 -4.06 -18.04
CA HIS A 35 2.70 -3.13 -18.57
C HIS A 35 3.09 -2.10 -17.50
N ARG A 36 4.39 -2.04 -17.21
CA ARG A 36 4.93 -0.97 -16.37
C ARG A 36 4.77 0.37 -17.09
N PRO A 37 4.22 1.41 -16.44
CA PRO A 37 4.17 2.76 -17.03
C PRO A 37 5.56 3.22 -17.49
N ALA A 38 5.63 3.82 -18.67
CA ALA A 38 6.91 4.24 -19.25
C ALA A 38 7.68 5.27 -18.40
N VAL A 39 6.95 6.05 -17.58
CA VAL A 39 7.53 7.05 -16.66
C VAL A 39 8.20 6.42 -15.44
N ILE A 40 7.98 5.14 -15.18
CA ILE A 40 8.60 4.37 -14.09
C ILE A 40 9.75 3.55 -14.65
N SER A 41 10.97 3.79 -14.21
CA SER A 41 12.11 2.96 -14.62
C SER A 41 12.08 1.58 -13.96
N ALA A 42 12.69 0.58 -14.61
CA ALA A 42 12.72 -0.79 -14.08
C ALA A 42 13.41 -0.87 -12.69
N GLY A 43 14.46 -0.10 -12.47
CA GLY A 43 15.18 -0.06 -11.20
C GLY A 43 14.43 0.63 -10.05
N ARG A 44 13.28 1.27 -10.35
CA ARG A 44 12.40 1.94 -9.38
C ARG A 44 11.03 1.27 -9.29
N HIS A 45 10.96 -0.01 -9.58
CA HIS A 45 9.74 -0.79 -9.59
C HIS A 45 9.92 -2.08 -8.79
N LEU A 46 9.20 -2.21 -7.68
CA LEU A 46 9.10 -3.44 -6.91
C LEU A 46 7.86 -4.22 -7.36
N ILE A 47 8.05 -5.47 -7.77
CA ILE A 47 6.96 -6.38 -8.15
C ILE A 47 6.90 -7.52 -7.14
N LEU A 48 5.75 -7.72 -6.52
CA LEU A 48 5.48 -8.80 -5.59
C LEU A 48 4.36 -9.69 -6.14
N GLY A 49 4.68 -10.95 -6.38
CA GLY A 49 3.70 -11.97 -6.77
C GLY A 49 3.00 -12.54 -5.54
N VAL A 50 1.84 -11.99 -5.20
CA VAL A 50 1.09 -12.35 -3.99
C VAL A 50 -0.41 -12.26 -4.23
N ASN A 51 -1.14 -13.30 -3.82
CA ASN A 51 -2.59 -13.33 -3.91
C ASN A 51 -3.25 -12.52 -2.78
N ASP A 52 -4.46 -12.03 -3.04
CA ASP A 52 -5.25 -11.30 -2.05
C ASP A 52 -6.00 -12.28 -1.14
N ILE A 53 -5.27 -12.89 -0.23
CA ILE A 53 -5.80 -13.82 0.78
C ILE A 53 -5.28 -13.45 2.16
N ALA A 54 -6.06 -13.76 3.19
CA ALA A 54 -5.73 -13.49 4.58
C ALA A 54 -5.38 -14.75 5.40
N PHE A 55 -5.23 -15.89 4.71
CA PHE A 55 -4.89 -17.18 5.30
C PHE A 55 -3.63 -17.74 4.67
N ALA A 56 -3.06 -18.80 5.23
CA ALA A 56 -1.94 -19.50 4.63
C ALA A 56 -2.36 -20.10 3.28
N GLY A 57 -1.60 -19.77 2.23
CA GLY A 57 -1.90 -20.22 0.88
C GLY A 57 -1.78 -21.74 0.74
N THR A 58 -2.61 -22.30 -0.12
CA THR A 58 -2.55 -23.73 -0.50
C THR A 58 -2.49 -23.87 -2.02
N GLY A 59 -1.84 -24.93 -2.50
CA GLY A 59 -1.71 -25.17 -3.93
C GLY A 59 -0.91 -24.07 -4.63
N LYS A 60 -1.52 -23.41 -5.62
CA LYS A 60 -0.90 -22.33 -6.41
C LYS A 60 -1.06 -20.95 -5.80
N LEU A 61 -1.79 -20.81 -4.69
CA LEU A 61 -2.01 -19.53 -4.03
C LEU A 61 -0.77 -19.16 -3.20
N VAL A 62 -0.30 -17.95 -3.39
CA VAL A 62 0.80 -17.35 -2.63
C VAL A 62 0.23 -16.33 -1.65
N ALA A 63 0.23 -16.69 -0.38
CA ALA A 63 -0.20 -15.80 0.70
C ALA A 63 0.83 -14.70 0.93
N PRO A 64 0.41 -13.51 1.41
CA PRO A 64 1.35 -12.55 1.95
C PRO A 64 2.25 -13.18 3.02
N GLY A 65 3.55 -12.94 2.93
CA GLY A 65 4.57 -13.45 3.84
C GLY A 65 5.51 -12.35 4.33
N GLU A 66 6.38 -12.70 5.28
CA GLU A 66 7.36 -11.74 5.82
C GLU A 66 8.32 -11.21 4.76
N GLU A 67 8.69 -12.04 3.78
CA GLU A 67 9.54 -11.65 2.66
C GLU A 67 8.90 -10.54 1.81
N HIS A 68 7.60 -10.57 1.60
CA HIS A 68 6.88 -9.53 0.89
C HIS A 68 6.86 -8.22 1.68
N VAL A 69 6.56 -8.30 2.98
CA VAL A 69 6.58 -7.13 3.87
C VAL A 69 7.99 -6.54 3.96
N ALA A 70 9.02 -7.37 4.15
CA ALA A 70 10.41 -6.92 4.19
C ALA A 70 10.81 -6.18 2.91
N ALA A 71 10.41 -6.69 1.73
CA ALA A 71 10.66 -6.04 0.45
C ALA A 71 9.96 -4.67 0.33
N ILE A 72 8.70 -4.57 0.77
CA ILE A 72 7.96 -3.30 0.81
C ILE A 72 8.69 -2.28 1.69
N LEU A 73 9.08 -2.68 2.90
CA LEU A 73 9.75 -1.78 3.85
C LEU A 73 11.12 -1.32 3.36
N ALA A 74 11.91 -2.23 2.77
CA ALA A 74 13.21 -1.89 2.20
C ALA A 74 13.06 -0.90 1.02
N PHE A 75 12.10 -1.14 0.14
CA PHE A 75 11.80 -0.24 -0.98
C PHE A 75 11.36 1.14 -0.48
N ALA A 76 10.45 1.18 0.50
CA ALA A 76 9.96 2.43 1.09
C ALA A 76 11.07 3.27 1.73
N ARG A 77 12.03 2.63 2.41
CA ARG A 77 13.18 3.34 3.02
C ARG A 77 14.12 3.94 1.98
N GLY A 78 14.17 3.38 0.77
CA GLY A 78 14.93 3.92 -0.36
C GLY A 78 14.21 5.02 -1.14
N TRP A 79 12.92 5.25 -0.87
CA TRP A 79 12.13 6.28 -1.54
C TRP A 79 12.52 7.67 -1.00
N ASP A 80 12.97 8.56 -1.92
CA ASP A 80 13.40 9.93 -1.58
C ASP A 80 12.26 10.90 -1.26
N ARG A 81 11.02 10.50 -1.51
CA ARG A 81 9.78 11.29 -1.30
C ARG A 81 9.69 12.59 -2.12
N GLN A 82 10.58 12.79 -3.09
CA GLN A 82 10.55 13.96 -3.99
C GLN A 82 9.38 13.90 -4.98
N ALA A 83 9.04 12.69 -5.41
CA ALA A 83 7.87 12.42 -6.24
C ALA A 83 6.94 11.43 -5.52
N PRO A 84 5.62 11.43 -5.82
CA PRO A 84 4.71 10.44 -5.27
C PRO A 84 5.11 9.01 -5.65
N LEU A 85 4.87 8.06 -4.73
CA LEU A 85 5.06 6.64 -4.96
C LEU A 85 3.71 6.03 -5.34
N LEU A 86 3.67 5.29 -6.46
CA LEU A 86 2.48 4.56 -6.90
C LEU A 86 2.45 3.17 -6.29
N VAL A 87 1.35 2.81 -5.65
CA VAL A 87 1.12 1.47 -5.10
C VAL A 87 -0.15 0.91 -5.71
N HIS A 88 -0.10 -0.28 -6.28
CA HIS A 88 -1.29 -0.88 -6.86
C HIS A 88 -1.42 -2.37 -6.60
N CYS A 89 -2.62 -2.86 -6.67
CA CYS A 89 -2.97 -4.26 -6.80
C CYS A 89 -4.00 -4.42 -7.92
N GLN A 90 -4.87 -5.42 -7.92
CA GLN A 90 -5.87 -5.56 -8.97
C GLN A 90 -6.93 -4.46 -8.91
N MET A 91 -7.54 -4.27 -7.74
CA MET A 91 -8.67 -3.34 -7.57
C MET A 91 -8.32 -2.08 -6.77
N GLY A 92 -7.17 -2.04 -6.11
CA GLY A 92 -6.76 -0.90 -5.30
C GLY A 92 -7.44 -0.80 -3.92
N VAL A 93 -8.06 -1.88 -3.42
CA VAL A 93 -8.87 -1.84 -2.20
C VAL A 93 -8.35 -2.69 -1.05
N SER A 94 -7.47 -3.66 -1.29
CA SER A 94 -7.00 -4.60 -0.25
C SER A 94 -5.48 -4.64 -0.11
N ARG A 95 -4.76 -5.28 -1.01
CA ARG A 95 -3.28 -5.42 -0.94
C ARG A 95 -2.58 -4.06 -0.97
N SER A 96 -2.95 -3.18 -1.88
CA SER A 96 -2.31 -1.88 -2.03
C SER A 96 -2.60 -0.92 -0.87
N PRO A 97 -3.80 -0.79 -0.29
CA PRO A 97 -3.98 -0.01 0.92
C PRO A 97 -3.19 -0.54 2.13
N ALA A 98 -3.09 -1.87 2.28
CA ALA A 98 -2.25 -2.45 3.33
C ALA A 98 -0.77 -2.07 3.12
N ALA A 99 -0.25 -2.22 1.90
CA ALA A 99 1.11 -1.81 1.57
C ALA A 99 1.33 -0.31 1.81
N ALA A 100 0.35 0.54 1.49
CA ALA A 100 0.43 1.99 1.72
C ALA A 100 0.59 2.34 3.22
N LEU A 101 -0.11 1.63 4.12
CA LEU A 101 0.09 1.78 5.57
C LEU A 101 1.51 1.39 5.99
N LEU A 102 2.02 0.27 5.49
CA LEU A 102 3.37 -0.21 5.81
C LEU A 102 4.44 0.75 5.28
N ILE A 103 4.27 1.28 4.08
CA ILE A 103 5.16 2.28 3.50
C ILE A 103 5.17 3.55 4.37
N ALA A 104 4.00 4.03 4.77
CA ALA A 104 3.88 5.21 5.62
C ALA A 104 4.62 5.03 6.96
N LEU A 105 4.49 3.86 7.61
CA LEU A 105 5.20 3.54 8.85
C LEU A 105 6.70 3.31 8.65
N ALA A 106 7.13 2.86 7.47
CA ALA A 106 8.54 2.69 7.16
C ALA A 106 9.28 4.03 7.03
N VAL A 107 8.59 5.07 6.52
CA VAL A 107 9.19 6.40 6.30
C VAL A 107 8.94 7.38 7.45
N GLU A 108 7.91 7.16 8.24
CA GLU A 108 7.57 7.95 9.44
C GLU A 108 7.18 6.97 10.59
N PRO A 109 8.16 6.33 11.22
CA PRO A 109 7.90 5.25 12.17
C PRO A 109 7.26 5.73 13.49
N ASP A 110 7.44 6.98 13.85
CA ASP A 110 6.96 7.55 15.12
C ASP A 110 5.52 8.04 15.06
N GLN A 111 4.85 7.94 13.91
CA GLN A 111 3.46 8.37 13.79
C GLN A 111 2.50 7.42 14.51
N ASP A 112 1.37 7.96 14.93
CA ASP A 112 0.31 7.19 15.59
C ASP A 112 -0.44 6.30 14.61
N ASP A 113 -0.57 5.02 14.93
CA ASP A 113 -1.22 4.01 14.07
C ASP A 113 -2.71 4.30 13.84
N HIS A 114 -3.41 4.78 14.87
CA HIS A 114 -4.83 5.09 14.76
C HIS A 114 -5.08 6.30 13.86
N ALA A 115 -4.29 7.36 14.04
CA ALA A 115 -4.35 8.54 13.18
C ALA A 115 -4.01 8.19 11.71
N LEU A 116 -3.04 7.29 11.50
CA LEU A 116 -2.68 6.77 10.18
C LEU A 116 -3.86 6.02 9.53
N ALA A 117 -4.49 5.11 10.25
CA ALA A 117 -5.66 4.35 9.76
C ALA A 117 -6.85 5.28 9.44
N LEU A 118 -7.09 6.29 10.28
CA LEU A 118 -8.13 7.29 10.01
C LEU A 118 -7.84 8.10 8.74
N ARG A 119 -6.59 8.53 8.50
CA ARG A 119 -6.21 9.20 7.25
C ARG A 119 -6.47 8.32 6.03
N LEU A 120 -6.17 7.02 6.13
CA LEU A 120 -6.48 6.07 5.05
C LEU A 120 -7.99 6.04 4.78
N ARG A 121 -8.82 5.92 5.82
CA ARG A 121 -10.29 5.91 5.68
C ARG A 121 -10.83 7.22 5.10
N GLN A 122 -10.27 8.36 5.49
CA GLN A 122 -10.63 9.67 4.94
C GLN A 122 -10.26 9.79 3.46
N ALA A 123 -9.14 9.19 3.05
CA ALA A 123 -8.71 9.17 1.66
C ALA A 123 -9.51 8.16 0.80
N SER A 124 -10.01 7.09 1.40
CA SER A 124 -10.76 6.04 0.69
C SER A 124 -11.81 5.39 1.57
N VAL A 125 -13.07 5.57 1.21
CA VAL A 125 -14.20 4.89 1.87
C VAL A 125 -14.26 3.39 1.56
N GLN A 126 -13.62 2.95 0.48
CA GLN A 126 -13.63 1.54 0.01
C GLN A 126 -12.42 0.74 0.51
N ALA A 127 -11.36 1.39 0.97
CA ALA A 127 -10.16 0.69 1.41
C ALA A 127 -10.48 -0.32 2.52
N THR A 128 -10.10 -1.57 2.27
CA THR A 128 -10.20 -2.68 3.22
C THR A 128 -8.85 -3.39 3.24
N PRO A 129 -7.86 -2.86 3.99
CA PRO A 129 -6.51 -3.37 3.97
C PRO A 129 -6.43 -4.87 4.25
N ASN A 130 -5.68 -5.62 3.44
CA ASN A 130 -5.48 -7.04 3.60
C ASN A 130 -4.97 -7.35 5.01
N ALA A 131 -5.75 -8.12 5.77
CA ALA A 131 -5.51 -8.36 7.19
C ALA A 131 -4.16 -9.06 7.44
N ARG A 132 -3.76 -10.00 6.57
CA ARG A 132 -2.50 -10.72 6.72
C ARG A 132 -1.29 -9.82 6.49
N LEU A 133 -1.32 -8.93 5.49
CA LEU A 133 -0.26 -7.93 5.30
C LEU A 133 -0.16 -6.99 6.51
N VAL A 134 -1.30 -6.56 7.05
CA VAL A 134 -1.35 -5.71 8.24
C VAL A 134 -0.77 -6.43 9.46
N GLU A 135 -1.15 -7.68 9.71
CA GLU A 135 -0.66 -8.48 10.85
C GLU A 135 0.84 -8.74 10.78
N ILE A 136 1.35 -9.11 9.59
CA ILE A 136 2.78 -9.33 9.39
C ILE A 136 3.54 -7.99 9.54
N GLY A 137 3.02 -6.93 8.96
CA GLY A 137 3.63 -5.59 9.04
C GLY A 137 3.68 -5.06 10.47
N ASP A 138 2.62 -5.23 11.24
CA ASP A 138 2.57 -4.89 12.66
C ASP A 138 3.71 -5.58 13.44
N ARG A 139 3.89 -6.88 13.22
CA ARG A 139 4.94 -7.66 13.87
C ARG A 139 6.33 -7.24 13.41
N VAL A 140 6.56 -7.12 12.11
CA VAL A 140 7.89 -6.78 11.54
C VAL A 140 8.32 -5.36 11.90
N LEU A 141 7.37 -4.43 12.02
CA LEU A 141 7.61 -3.05 12.44
C LEU A 141 7.59 -2.87 13.97
N ASP A 142 7.42 -3.95 14.71
CA ASP A 142 7.34 -3.93 16.18
C ASP A 142 6.26 -2.97 16.71
N ARG A 143 5.08 -3.00 16.07
CA ARG A 143 3.96 -2.13 16.47
C ARG A 143 3.19 -2.67 17.70
N GLY A 144 3.43 -3.91 18.13
CA GLY A 144 2.82 -4.49 19.31
C GLY A 144 1.30 -4.62 19.24
N GLY A 145 0.73 -4.84 18.04
CA GLY A 145 -0.70 -4.95 17.81
C GLY A 145 -1.42 -3.62 17.55
N ARG A 146 -0.73 -2.48 17.63
CA ARG A 146 -1.34 -1.14 17.46
C ARG A 146 -1.86 -0.92 16.05
N LEU A 147 -1.12 -1.35 15.02
CA LEU A 147 -1.57 -1.22 13.64
C LEU A 147 -2.78 -2.11 13.37
N VAL A 148 -2.76 -3.35 13.84
CA VAL A 148 -3.90 -4.28 13.74
C VAL A 148 -5.13 -3.69 14.41
N ALA A 149 -5.00 -3.17 15.63
CA ALA A 149 -6.11 -2.53 16.36
C ALA A 149 -6.65 -1.30 15.61
N ALA A 150 -5.77 -0.46 15.08
CA ALA A 150 -6.14 0.73 14.34
C ALA A 150 -6.93 0.39 13.06
N VAL A 151 -6.48 -0.61 12.30
CA VAL A 151 -7.18 -1.06 11.08
C VAL A 151 -8.54 -1.68 11.43
N ARG A 152 -8.64 -2.44 12.52
CA ARG A 152 -9.94 -2.96 13.01
C ARG A 152 -10.91 -1.83 13.37
N THR A 153 -10.42 -0.75 13.95
CA THR A 153 -11.24 0.39 14.36
C THR A 153 -11.90 1.09 13.18
N ILE A 154 -11.21 1.22 12.04
CA ILE A 154 -11.81 1.80 10.83
C ILE A 154 -12.77 0.85 10.10
N GLY A 155 -12.74 -0.43 10.44
CA GLY A 155 -13.64 -1.45 9.91
C GLY A 155 -13.48 -1.72 8.42
N ARG A 156 -14.34 -2.60 7.91
CA ARG A 156 -14.44 -2.88 6.48
C ARG A 156 -14.89 -1.63 5.73
N GLY A 157 -14.27 -1.37 4.57
CA GLY A 157 -14.69 -0.30 3.68
C GLY A 157 -16.03 -0.58 2.98
N ALA A 158 -16.54 0.44 2.31
CA ALA A 158 -17.72 0.33 1.46
C ALA A 158 -17.46 -0.64 0.29
N ASP A 159 -18.52 -1.16 -0.28
CA ASP A 159 -18.43 -2.06 -1.43
C ASP A 159 -17.77 -1.38 -2.62
N TYR A 160 -17.00 -2.17 -3.37
CA TYR A 160 -16.32 -1.69 -4.56
C TYR A 160 -17.33 -1.34 -5.67
N VAL A 161 -17.23 -0.12 -6.19
CA VAL A 161 -18.13 0.40 -7.24
C VAL A 161 -17.40 0.75 -8.55
N GLY A 162 -16.20 0.21 -8.77
CA GLY A 162 -15.50 0.29 -10.05
C GLY A 162 -14.47 1.40 -10.18
N ASP A 163 -14.38 2.35 -9.27
CA ASP A 163 -13.37 3.41 -9.30
C ASP A 163 -12.88 3.73 -7.90
N SER A 164 -11.62 3.43 -7.62
CA SER A 164 -11.10 3.48 -6.26
C SER A 164 -9.71 4.11 -6.10
N PRO A 165 -9.15 4.85 -7.09
CA PRO A 165 -7.86 5.47 -6.87
C PRO A 165 -7.96 6.58 -5.82
N PHE A 166 -6.93 6.71 -5.00
CA PHE A 166 -6.85 7.78 -4.01
C PHE A 166 -5.40 8.19 -3.76
N VAL A 167 -5.23 9.37 -3.20
CA VAL A 167 -3.93 9.87 -2.76
C VAL A 167 -3.93 9.96 -1.24
N PHE A 168 -2.85 9.49 -0.66
CA PHE A 168 -2.70 9.32 0.78
C PHE A 168 -1.36 9.90 1.23
N SER A 169 -1.35 10.68 2.30
CA SER A 169 -0.11 11.23 2.86
C SER A 169 0.60 10.19 3.73
N ALA A 170 1.87 9.92 3.45
CA ALA A 170 2.70 9.02 4.25
C ALA A 170 2.99 9.57 5.66
N ALA A 171 2.97 10.90 5.82
CA ALA A 171 3.19 11.57 7.09
C ALA A 171 1.94 12.31 7.56
N PRO A 172 1.77 12.53 8.87
CA PRO A 172 0.76 13.46 9.37
C PRO A 172 0.97 14.84 8.75
N GLU A 173 -0.13 15.54 8.45
CA GLU A 173 -0.03 16.95 8.14
C GLU A 173 0.53 17.65 9.38
N ARG A 174 1.67 18.32 9.22
CA ARG A 174 2.16 19.19 10.29
C ARG A 174 1.15 20.31 10.39
N GLY A 175 0.40 20.32 11.50
CA GLY A 175 -0.48 21.44 11.81
C GLY A 175 0.32 22.71 11.64
N GLY A 176 -0.09 23.56 10.71
CA GLY A 176 0.43 24.91 10.62
C GLY A 176 0.11 25.66 11.93
N PRO A 177 0.89 26.66 12.26
CA PRO A 177 0.67 27.48 13.45
C PRO A 177 -0.68 28.16 13.44
#